data_68d0c7ef0df9ffe44c2cd1a78c12ccac
#
_entry.id   68d0c7ef0df9ffe44c2cd1a78c12ccac
#
_cell.length_a   1.000
_cell.length_b   1.000
_cell.length_c   1.000
_cell.angle_alpha   90.00
_cell.angle_beta   90.00
_cell.angle_gamma   90.00
#
_symmetry.space_group_name_H-M   'P 1'
#
loop_
_entity.id
_entity.type
_entity.pdbx_description
1 polymer ?
#
loop_
_entity_poly.entity_id
_entity_poly.type
_entity_poly.pdbx_seq_one_letter_code
_entity_poly.pdbx_strand_id
1 'polypeptide(L)'
;MALNPAAVGSVGEPYEISWTSKDSLLYAVSLNVSSDQLAYVTENSTGVKQKALPTMPVVLGSGQGGAASNPMRNVGEFDFAKLVHASQAITLHQPLPVEGSATVQSKLVAMYDKVKAAVIVT
;
A
#
# COMPACT_ATOMS: atom_id res chain seq x y z
N MET A 1 -11.46 23.19 -6.38
CA MET A 1 -10.65 22.41 -5.43
C MET A 1 -10.27 23.31 -4.28
N ALA A 2 -10.65 22.93 -3.07
CA ALA A 2 -10.35 23.68 -1.85
C ALA A 2 -9.61 22.74 -0.88
N LEU A 3 -8.29 22.86 -0.86
CA LEU A 3 -7.45 22.05 0.02
C LEU A 3 -7.34 22.67 1.41
N ASN A 4 -7.21 21.83 2.41
CA ASN A 4 -7.04 22.22 3.81
C ASN A 4 -5.60 21.94 4.27
N PRO A 5 -4.69 22.93 4.23
CA PRO A 5 -3.31 22.74 4.67
C PRO A 5 -3.17 22.35 6.13
N ALA A 6 -4.16 22.70 6.97
CA ALA A 6 -4.16 22.32 8.39
C ALA A 6 -4.33 20.82 8.63
N ALA A 7 -4.73 20.06 7.60
CA ALA A 7 -4.85 18.61 7.67
C ALA A 7 -3.47 17.89 7.69
N VAL A 8 -2.39 18.56 7.28
CA VAL A 8 -1.05 17.96 7.31
C VAL A 8 -0.70 17.56 8.75
N GLY A 9 -0.23 16.32 8.90
CA GLY A 9 0.03 15.71 10.19
C GLY A 9 -1.14 14.88 10.75
N SER A 10 -2.32 14.94 10.12
CA SER A 10 -3.44 14.08 10.55
C SER A 10 -3.12 12.60 10.33
N VAL A 11 -3.58 11.79 11.26
CA VAL A 11 -3.34 10.35 11.31
C VAL A 11 -4.68 9.64 11.28
N GLY A 12 -4.80 8.63 10.44
CA GLY A 12 -5.97 7.76 10.41
C GLY A 12 -5.99 6.79 11.59
N GLU A 13 -7.15 6.24 11.90
CA GLU A 13 -7.25 5.16 12.88
C GLU A 13 -6.52 3.92 12.38
N PRO A 14 -5.76 3.23 13.27
CA PRO A 14 -5.10 1.99 12.89
C PRO A 14 -6.13 0.89 12.62
N TYR A 15 -5.79 -0.01 11.71
CA TYR A 15 -6.61 -1.19 11.42
C TYR A 15 -5.74 -2.41 11.14
N GLU A 16 -6.30 -3.58 11.38
CA GLU A 16 -5.60 -4.85 11.18
C GLU A 16 -5.79 -5.35 9.77
N ILE A 17 -4.73 -5.90 9.19
CA ILE A 17 -4.73 -6.60 7.92
C ILE A 17 -4.12 -7.99 8.09
N SER A 18 -4.47 -8.89 7.19
CA SER A 18 -3.84 -10.20 7.08
C SER A 18 -3.70 -10.60 5.61
N TRP A 19 -2.73 -11.46 5.34
CA TRP A 19 -2.53 -12.04 4.01
C TRP A 19 -2.07 -13.48 4.14
N THR A 20 -2.33 -14.25 3.10
CA THR A 20 -2.01 -15.67 3.02
C THR A 20 -0.89 -15.93 2.00
N SER A 21 -0.35 -17.15 2.00
CA SER A 21 0.59 -17.59 0.96
C SER A 21 0.00 -17.47 -0.44
N LYS A 22 -1.31 -17.70 -0.59
CA LYS A 22 -2.03 -17.50 -1.86
C LYS A 22 -2.01 -16.03 -2.30
N ASP A 23 -2.17 -15.09 -1.39
CA ASP A 23 -2.09 -13.66 -1.71
C ASP A 23 -0.71 -13.29 -2.24
N SER A 24 0.36 -13.83 -1.65
CA SER A 24 1.74 -13.64 -2.10
C SER A 24 1.98 -14.22 -3.49
N LEU A 25 1.43 -15.41 -3.77
CA LEU A 25 1.50 -16.02 -5.11
C LEU A 25 0.74 -15.19 -6.14
N LEU A 26 -0.48 -14.78 -5.82
CA LEU A 26 -1.33 -13.97 -6.71
C LEU A 26 -0.66 -12.64 -7.05
N TYR A 27 -0.07 -11.98 -6.06
CA TYR A 27 0.67 -10.74 -6.28
C TYR A 27 1.84 -10.94 -7.25
N ALA A 28 2.66 -11.98 -7.05
CA ALA A 28 3.79 -12.27 -7.92
C ALA A 28 3.34 -12.56 -9.35
N VAL A 29 2.31 -13.37 -9.53
CA VAL A 29 1.75 -13.69 -10.85
C VAL A 29 1.19 -12.44 -11.53
N SER A 30 0.56 -11.54 -10.78
CA SER A 30 0.03 -10.28 -11.33
C SER A 30 1.11 -9.35 -11.88
N LEU A 31 2.35 -9.49 -11.40
CA LEU A 31 3.54 -8.78 -11.90
C LEU A 31 4.30 -9.56 -12.98
N ASN A 32 3.69 -10.61 -13.53
CA ASN A 32 4.28 -11.45 -14.57
C ASN A 32 5.55 -12.20 -14.11
N VAL A 33 5.69 -12.49 -12.84
CA VAL A 33 6.74 -13.39 -12.35
C VAL A 33 6.43 -14.80 -12.82
N SER A 34 7.42 -15.48 -13.39
CA SER A 34 7.28 -16.81 -13.95
C SER A 34 8.23 -17.82 -13.30
N SER A 35 8.27 -19.04 -13.85
CA SER A 35 9.03 -20.15 -13.28
C SER A 35 10.55 -19.98 -13.23
N ASP A 36 11.09 -18.97 -13.89
CA ASP A 36 12.50 -18.56 -13.76
C ASP A 36 12.82 -17.95 -12.38
N GLN A 37 11.78 -17.49 -11.67
CA GLN A 37 11.85 -17.00 -10.29
C GLN A 37 10.91 -17.81 -9.39
N LEU A 38 11.13 -19.11 -9.37
CA LEU A 38 10.22 -20.10 -8.78
C LEU A 38 9.84 -19.82 -7.33
N ALA A 39 10.74 -19.28 -6.51
CA ALA A 39 10.47 -19.00 -5.10
C ALA A 39 9.26 -18.07 -4.86
N TYR A 40 8.89 -17.24 -5.82
CA TYR A 40 7.77 -16.31 -5.69
C TYR A 40 6.44 -16.89 -6.22
N VAL A 41 6.48 -17.96 -6.99
CA VAL A 41 5.31 -18.52 -7.68
C VAL A 41 5.03 -19.97 -7.35
N THR A 42 5.65 -20.51 -6.31
CA THR A 42 5.40 -21.87 -5.83
C THR A 42 5.25 -21.92 -4.32
N GLU A 43 4.45 -22.86 -3.83
CA GLU A 43 4.32 -23.16 -2.40
C GLU A 43 4.67 -24.62 -2.06
N ASN A 44 4.79 -25.50 -3.07
CA ASN A 44 4.91 -26.95 -2.90
C ASN A 44 6.11 -27.58 -3.63
N SER A 45 7.07 -26.81 -4.12
CA SER A 45 8.24 -27.35 -4.80
C SER A 45 9.30 -27.82 -3.81
N THR A 46 9.77 -29.04 -3.99
CA THR A 46 10.84 -29.60 -3.14
C THR A 46 12.11 -28.77 -3.26
N GLY A 47 12.67 -28.40 -2.11
CA GLY A 47 13.93 -27.63 -2.04
C GLY A 47 13.78 -26.15 -2.35
N VAL A 48 12.58 -25.66 -2.62
CA VAL A 48 12.32 -24.24 -2.88
C VAL A 48 11.39 -23.68 -1.81
N LYS A 49 11.92 -22.74 -1.01
CA LYS A 49 11.12 -22.02 -0.02
C LYS A 49 10.44 -20.84 -0.68
N GLN A 50 9.12 -20.74 -0.50
CA GLN A 50 8.35 -19.59 -0.99
C GLN A 50 8.83 -18.27 -0.37
N LYS A 51 8.81 -17.22 -1.16
CA LYS A 51 9.12 -15.83 -0.76
C LYS A 51 8.02 -14.89 -1.22
N ALA A 52 7.82 -13.82 -0.48
CA ALA A 52 6.97 -12.71 -0.90
C ALA A 52 7.82 -11.62 -1.57
N LEU A 53 7.26 -10.98 -2.59
CA LEU A 53 7.93 -9.85 -3.22
C LEU A 53 7.97 -8.64 -2.29
N PRO A 54 9.10 -7.92 -2.22
CA PRO A 54 9.27 -6.79 -1.29
C PRO A 54 8.37 -5.60 -1.61
N THR A 55 7.79 -5.53 -2.80
CA THR A 55 6.85 -4.46 -3.19
C THR A 55 5.40 -4.73 -2.82
N MET A 56 5.07 -5.93 -2.35
CA MET A 56 3.70 -6.31 -1.98
C MET A 56 3.03 -5.41 -0.93
N PRO A 57 3.77 -4.78 0.03
CA PRO A 57 3.15 -3.86 0.98
C PRO A 57 2.35 -2.71 0.35
N VAL A 58 2.65 -2.33 -0.89
CA VAL A 58 1.91 -1.28 -1.63
C VAL A 58 0.42 -1.61 -1.76
N VAL A 59 0.08 -2.89 -1.89
CA VAL A 59 -1.30 -3.35 -2.08
C VAL A 59 -1.91 -3.98 -0.84
N LEU A 60 -1.09 -4.29 0.18
CA LEU A 60 -1.59 -4.86 1.42
C LEU A 60 -2.49 -3.86 2.15
N GLY A 61 -3.66 -4.32 2.55
CA GLY A 61 -4.61 -3.49 3.26
C GLY A 61 -5.47 -2.58 2.38
N SER A 62 -5.25 -2.58 1.07
CA SER A 62 -6.10 -1.80 0.15
C SER A 62 -7.57 -2.21 0.30
N GLY A 63 -8.41 -1.22 0.65
CA GLY A 63 -9.84 -1.45 0.85
C GLY A 63 -10.24 -2.14 2.16
N GLN A 64 -9.29 -2.50 3.03
CA GLN A 64 -9.59 -3.14 4.30
C GLN A 64 -9.85 -2.14 5.44
N GLY A 65 -9.30 -0.94 5.35
CA GLY A 65 -9.54 0.11 6.34
C GLY A 65 -10.90 0.79 6.19
N GLY A 66 -11.50 1.19 7.29
CA GLY A 66 -12.73 1.98 7.31
C GLY A 66 -12.49 3.45 6.94
N ALA A 67 -13.57 4.21 6.92
CA ALA A 67 -13.52 5.65 6.63
C ALA A 67 -12.58 6.44 7.55
N ALA A 68 -12.57 6.09 8.83
CA ALA A 68 -11.76 6.76 9.85
C ALA A 68 -10.25 6.48 9.71
N SER A 69 -9.88 5.40 9.01
CA SER A 69 -8.47 5.06 8.78
C SER A 69 -7.81 5.87 7.64
N ASN A 70 -8.62 6.59 6.85
CA ASN A 70 -8.13 7.30 5.67
C ASN A 70 -8.00 8.81 5.92
N PRO A 71 -6.79 9.34 6.20
CA PRO A 71 -6.59 10.77 6.44
C PRO A 71 -6.82 11.65 5.20
N MET A 72 -6.91 11.06 4.01
CA MET A 72 -7.28 11.76 2.77
C MET A 72 -8.65 12.45 2.86
N ARG A 73 -9.51 12.00 3.75
CA ARG A 73 -10.81 12.66 3.97
C ARG A 73 -10.70 14.07 4.56
N ASN A 74 -9.57 14.39 5.16
CA ASN A 74 -9.32 15.67 5.81
C ASN A 74 -8.64 16.69 4.90
N VAL A 75 -8.21 16.29 3.69
CA VAL A 75 -7.42 17.15 2.80
C VAL A 75 -8.23 18.28 2.15
N GLY A 76 -9.55 18.24 2.26
CA GLY A 76 -10.45 19.24 1.64
C GLY A 76 -11.31 18.65 0.53
N GLU A 77 -11.84 19.51 -0.30
CA GLU A 77 -12.75 19.14 -1.38
C GLU A 77 -12.00 19.01 -2.71
N PHE A 78 -12.08 17.85 -3.34
CA PHE A 78 -11.56 17.59 -4.67
C PHE A 78 -12.31 16.43 -5.32
N ASP A 79 -12.21 16.36 -6.66
CA ASP A 79 -12.81 15.27 -7.43
C ASP A 79 -11.91 14.03 -7.40
N PHE A 80 -12.37 13.00 -6.71
CA PHE A 80 -11.63 11.72 -6.61
C PHE A 80 -11.37 11.06 -7.97
N ALA A 81 -12.18 11.33 -8.99
CA ALA A 81 -11.93 10.83 -10.34
C ALA A 81 -10.68 11.43 -11.00
N LYS A 82 -10.17 12.52 -10.44
CA LYS A 82 -8.94 13.19 -10.91
C LYS A 82 -7.70 12.82 -10.07
N LEU A 83 -7.87 11.96 -9.08
CA LEU A 83 -6.76 11.47 -8.27
C LEU A 83 -5.95 10.46 -9.08
N VAL A 84 -4.65 10.69 -9.19
CA VAL A 84 -3.72 9.76 -9.84
C VAL A 84 -2.57 9.42 -8.90
N HIS A 85 -2.10 8.18 -8.97
CA HIS A 85 -0.93 7.75 -8.23
C HIS A 85 0.32 8.25 -8.97
N ALA A 86 1.13 9.06 -8.32
CA ALA A 86 2.31 9.69 -8.92
C ALA A 86 3.60 8.93 -8.61
N SER A 87 3.80 8.54 -7.36
CA SER A 87 5.00 7.83 -6.94
C SER A 87 4.75 7.04 -5.66
N GLN A 88 5.64 6.08 -5.40
CA GLN A 88 5.61 5.26 -4.20
C GLN A 88 7.04 5.04 -3.71
N ALA A 89 7.25 5.17 -2.40
CA ALA A 89 8.47 4.75 -1.74
C ALA A 89 8.15 3.70 -0.69
N ILE A 90 9.02 2.71 -0.54
CA ILE A 90 8.87 1.63 0.44
C ILE A 90 10.17 1.47 1.20
N THR A 91 10.10 1.37 2.51
CA THR A 91 11.21 0.95 3.36
C THR A 91 10.79 -0.29 4.13
N LEU A 92 11.45 -1.41 3.89
CA LEU A 92 11.26 -2.64 4.65
C LEU A 92 12.32 -2.73 5.74
N HIS A 93 11.90 -2.84 6.99
CA HIS A 93 12.82 -3.02 8.12
C HIS A 93 13.17 -4.50 8.34
N GLN A 94 12.41 -5.39 7.73
CA GLN A 94 12.64 -6.84 7.67
C GLN A 94 11.96 -7.41 6.42
N PRO A 95 12.36 -8.60 5.94
CA PRO A 95 11.69 -9.25 4.82
C PRO A 95 10.20 -9.44 5.10
N LEU A 96 9.37 -9.22 4.09
CA LEU A 96 7.93 -9.47 4.21
C LEU A 96 7.70 -10.99 4.29
N PRO A 97 7.02 -11.50 5.33
CA PRO A 97 6.67 -12.90 5.39
C PRO A 97 5.65 -13.27 4.31
N VAL A 98 5.67 -14.52 3.88
CA VAL A 98 4.77 -15.07 2.85
C VAL A 98 3.31 -14.98 3.27
N GLU A 99 3.05 -15.15 4.57
CA GLU A 99 1.73 -15.00 5.18
C GLU A 99 1.89 -14.34 6.54
N GLY A 100 0.88 -13.65 6.99
CA GLY A 100 0.92 -12.95 8.27
C GLY A 100 -0.20 -11.95 8.47
N SER A 101 -0.01 -11.15 9.50
CA SER A 101 -0.89 -10.03 9.83
C SER A 101 -0.07 -8.82 10.26
N ALA A 102 -0.66 -7.65 10.14
CA ALA A 102 -0.04 -6.40 10.54
C ALA A 102 -1.08 -5.35 10.90
N THR A 103 -0.67 -4.37 11.68
CA THR A 103 -1.43 -3.15 11.92
C THR A 103 -1.00 -2.09 10.92
N VAL A 104 -1.96 -1.48 10.25
CA VAL A 104 -1.72 -0.38 9.29
C VAL A 104 -2.23 0.93 9.88
N GLN A 105 -1.46 1.97 9.73
CA GLN A 105 -1.86 3.32 10.08
C GLN A 105 -1.37 4.30 9.02
N SER A 106 -2.28 5.12 8.49
CA SER A 106 -1.98 6.11 7.47
C SER A 106 -1.81 7.49 8.10
N LYS A 107 -0.88 8.28 7.56
CA LYS A 107 -0.63 9.65 7.98
C LYS A 107 -0.53 10.56 6.76
N LEU A 108 -1.17 11.72 6.83
CA LEU A 108 -0.98 12.78 5.84
C LEU A 108 0.32 13.52 6.16
N VAL A 109 1.34 13.29 5.34
CA VAL A 109 2.71 13.78 5.61
C VAL A 109 2.91 15.20 5.08
N ALA A 110 2.44 15.47 3.86
CA ALA A 110 2.64 16.77 3.21
C ALA A 110 1.58 17.04 2.14
N MET A 111 1.40 18.31 1.83
CA MET A 111 0.61 18.77 0.69
C MET A 111 1.37 19.89 -0.02
N TYR A 112 1.47 19.79 -1.34
CA TYR A 112 2.15 20.78 -2.18
C TYR A 112 1.20 21.30 -3.26
N ASP A 113 1.02 22.59 -3.31
CA ASP A 113 0.32 23.27 -4.40
C ASP A 113 1.28 23.45 -5.58
N LYS A 114 0.91 22.90 -6.74
CA LYS A 114 1.64 23.01 -8.01
C LYS A 114 0.90 23.85 -9.03
N VAL A 115 0.06 24.77 -8.60
CA VAL A 115 -0.74 25.70 -9.43
C VAL A 115 -1.84 25.01 -10.25
N LYS A 116 -1.50 23.99 -11.03
CA LYS A 116 -2.45 23.21 -11.87
C LYS A 116 -2.87 21.89 -11.23
N ALA A 117 -2.20 21.47 -10.18
CA ALA A 117 -2.47 20.24 -9.45
C ALA A 117 -1.97 20.36 -8.01
N ALA A 118 -2.39 19.47 -7.15
CA ALA A 118 -1.82 19.31 -5.83
C ALA A 118 -1.13 17.95 -5.70
N VAL A 119 -0.03 17.90 -4.97
CA VAL A 119 0.64 16.64 -4.57
C VAL A 119 0.34 16.42 -3.10
N ILE A 120 -0.27 15.30 -2.81
CA ILE A 120 -0.62 14.86 -1.46
C ILE A 120 0.26 13.66 -1.13
N VAL A 121 0.96 13.70 0.00
CA VAL A 121 1.86 12.64 0.45
C VAL A 121 1.28 11.99 1.70
N THR A 122 1.02 10.70 1.61
CA THR A 122 0.53 9.85 2.73
C THR A 122 1.45 8.69 2.99
#